data_8e810ec616b1f1f0d86cc5b46deec618
#
_entry.id   8e810ec616b1f1f0d86cc5b46deec618
#
_cell.length_a   1.000
_cell.length_b   1.000
_cell.length_c   1.000
_cell.angle_alpha   90.00
_cell.angle_beta   90.00
_cell.angle_gamma   90.00
#
_symmetry.space_group_name_H-M   'P 1'
#
loop_
_entity.id
_entity.type
_entity.pdbx_description
1 polymer ?
#
loop_
_entity_poly.entity_id
_entity_poly.type
_entity_poly.pdbx_seq_one_letter_code
_entity_poly.pdbx_strand_id
1 'polypeptide(L)'
;MSLHIHDNCLPLEYATLLKKDLNIPAAITIFEQQTTNLKTKDMDIRRTLTALALLLPLSAMAVPTDDDRTGTMTNEPSQDETTVSFTIDTSALARIFMDPPKEARPQVWWHWMDGNVSKEGIRKDIEWMKRSGIGGFHQFDAGGINMPRAAKVKLPYLSDGWKEAFRFALHMADSLDMDVTIASAPGWSSTGGKWVKPEDAIKKLEWRHVDVRGGKVSTKLPDLYNVVGPYQDYHVGNDRIEVKPYGKDLYVIAVRLPASDKAMRALTERVEESDSCITVEFRQPQTIKALTLQSMAMGARPKIGDPAPGSVLESSDDGRQWRKVCDIEPSVLPYLTKNIPQTCARFFRVTGRQLVSLDLFTVSKINHSQEVGGFGIVHDFWKYGTAYSSDAIRTSDVVNLTGKMTPDGRLECTLPAGRWRIYRFGWSITGKINHPASPEA
;
A
#
# COMPACT_ATOMS: atom_id res chain seq x y z
N MET A 1 29.70 6.71 -16.82
CA MET A 1 28.79 6.88 -15.67
C MET A 1 27.36 6.64 -16.10
N SER A 2 26.66 5.70 -15.49
CA SER A 2 25.23 5.45 -15.74
C SER A 2 24.44 6.00 -14.54
N LEU A 3 23.58 6.97 -14.77
CA LEU A 3 22.67 7.49 -13.76
C LEU A 3 21.29 6.83 -13.97
N HIS A 4 20.87 5.99 -13.02
CA HIS A 4 19.58 5.34 -13.07
C HIS A 4 18.60 6.09 -12.14
N ILE A 5 17.46 6.52 -12.69
CA ILE A 5 16.39 7.13 -11.94
C ILE A 5 15.26 6.10 -11.82
N HIS A 6 15.04 5.65 -10.60
CA HIS A 6 13.98 4.66 -10.28
C HIS A 6 12.75 5.41 -9.81
N ASP A 7 11.81 5.72 -10.73
CA ASP A 7 10.38 5.85 -10.44
C ASP A 7 9.56 6.27 -11.68
N ASN A 8 8.40 5.67 -11.82
CA ASN A 8 7.45 5.91 -12.92
C ASN A 8 6.68 7.25 -12.83
N CYS A 9 7.08 8.17 -11.95
CA CYS A 9 6.32 9.38 -11.63
C CYS A 9 7.16 10.66 -11.48
N LEU A 10 8.29 10.79 -12.18
CA LEU A 10 8.95 12.10 -12.24
C LEU A 10 8.14 13.02 -13.12
N PRO A 11 7.64 14.17 -12.60
CA PRO A 11 7.08 15.20 -13.45
C PRO A 11 8.13 15.63 -14.49
N LEU A 12 7.71 15.89 -15.72
CA LEU A 12 8.59 16.32 -16.82
C LEU A 12 9.43 17.55 -16.42
N GLU A 13 8.87 18.41 -15.57
CA GLU A 13 9.53 19.57 -14.97
C GLU A 13 10.72 19.20 -14.09
N TYR A 14 10.65 18.09 -13.36
CA TYR A 14 11.74 17.64 -12.49
C TYR A 14 12.92 17.08 -13.28
N ALA A 15 12.64 16.33 -14.33
CA ALA A 15 13.69 15.89 -15.28
C ALA A 15 14.35 17.06 -15.98
N THR A 16 13.59 18.10 -16.28
CA THR A 16 14.07 19.36 -16.88
C THR A 16 14.93 20.16 -15.89
N LEU A 17 14.52 20.18 -14.60
CA LEU A 17 15.28 20.81 -13.53
C LEU A 17 16.64 20.12 -13.31
N LEU A 18 16.65 18.79 -13.28
CA LEU A 18 17.89 18.03 -13.20
C LEU A 18 18.85 18.29 -14.38
N LYS A 19 18.30 18.42 -15.59
CA LYS A 19 19.11 18.72 -16.78
C LYS A 19 19.60 20.16 -16.82
N LYS A 20 18.72 21.12 -16.54
CA LYS A 20 19.00 22.54 -16.73
C LYS A 20 19.82 23.14 -15.60
N ASP A 21 19.48 22.80 -14.34
CA ASP A 21 20.10 23.42 -13.18
C ASP A 21 21.35 22.68 -12.68
N LEU A 22 21.46 21.39 -12.97
CA LEU A 22 22.61 20.57 -12.53
C LEU A 22 23.72 20.44 -13.58
N ASN A 23 23.49 20.89 -14.81
CA ASN A 23 24.46 20.85 -15.93
C ASN A 23 25.17 19.47 -16.05
N ILE A 24 24.39 18.39 -15.98
CA ILE A 24 24.91 17.03 -16.01
C ILE A 24 25.20 16.63 -17.46
N PRO A 25 26.40 16.07 -17.80
CA PRO A 25 26.70 15.62 -19.15
C PRO A 25 25.67 14.60 -19.69
N ALA A 26 25.51 14.57 -21.01
CA ALA A 26 24.43 13.94 -21.77
C ALA A 26 24.23 12.40 -21.64
N ALA A 27 24.76 11.74 -20.62
CA ALA A 27 24.65 10.29 -20.38
C ALA A 27 23.60 9.90 -19.32
N ILE A 28 22.53 10.70 -19.17
CA ILE A 28 21.39 10.28 -18.34
C ILE A 28 20.43 9.48 -19.22
N THR A 29 20.41 8.17 -19.04
CA THR A 29 19.36 7.33 -19.63
C THR A 29 18.13 7.38 -18.71
N ILE A 30 17.16 8.22 -19.08
CA ILE A 30 15.83 8.19 -18.45
C ILE A 30 15.10 7.00 -19.08
N PHE A 31 14.87 5.94 -18.33
CA PHE A 31 13.97 4.88 -18.75
C PHE A 31 12.54 5.37 -18.53
N GLU A 32 11.97 6.02 -19.54
CA GLU A 32 10.53 6.09 -19.72
C GLU A 32 10.06 4.69 -20.16
N GLN A 33 9.42 3.93 -19.27
CA GLN A 33 8.52 2.88 -19.73
C GLN A 33 7.32 3.59 -20.40
N GLN A 34 7.44 3.85 -21.69
CA GLN A 34 6.28 4.05 -22.52
C GLN A 34 5.45 2.79 -22.43
N THR A 35 4.29 2.86 -21.80
CA THR A 35 3.20 1.90 -21.98
C THR A 35 2.66 2.08 -23.40
N THR A 36 3.46 1.70 -24.40
CA THR A 36 2.96 1.43 -25.73
C THR A 36 2.17 0.14 -25.65
N ASN A 37 0.92 0.20 -26.07
CA ASN A 37 0.06 -0.93 -26.36
C ASN A 37 0.82 -2.00 -27.18
N LEU A 38 1.53 -2.87 -26.51
CA LEU A 38 1.98 -4.13 -27.06
C LEU A 38 0.76 -5.06 -26.96
N LYS A 39 0.04 -5.21 -28.07
CA LYS A 39 -0.80 -6.37 -28.31
C LYS A 39 0.06 -7.59 -28.02
N THR A 40 -0.26 -8.27 -26.92
CA THR A 40 0.32 -9.54 -26.54
C THR A 40 0.07 -10.54 -27.67
N LYS A 41 1.09 -10.79 -28.47
CA LYS A 41 1.20 -12.06 -29.16
C LYS A 41 1.56 -13.10 -28.10
N ASP A 42 0.74 -14.13 -28.03
CA ASP A 42 0.89 -15.30 -27.17
C ASP A 42 2.36 -15.76 -27.12
N MET A 43 2.99 -15.54 -25.99
CA MET A 43 4.23 -16.21 -25.63
C MET A 43 3.91 -17.13 -24.47
N ASP A 44 3.96 -18.42 -24.75
CA ASP A 44 3.61 -19.52 -23.86
C ASP A 44 4.57 -19.59 -22.65
N ILE A 45 4.27 -18.79 -21.62
CA ILE A 45 5.03 -18.69 -20.36
C ILE A 45 5.14 -20.06 -19.64
N ARG A 46 4.24 -21.01 -19.95
CA ARG A 46 4.30 -22.35 -19.35
C ARG A 46 5.50 -23.18 -19.80
N ARG A 47 5.99 -22.98 -21.02
CA ARG A 47 7.17 -23.70 -21.53
C ARG A 47 8.48 -23.21 -20.98
N THR A 48 8.59 -21.94 -20.61
CA THR A 48 9.83 -21.34 -20.07
C THR A 48 10.03 -21.69 -18.60
N LEU A 49 8.96 -21.84 -17.81
CA LEU A 49 9.02 -22.24 -16.40
C LEU A 49 9.33 -23.72 -16.20
N THR A 50 8.93 -24.58 -17.13
CA THR A 50 9.22 -26.03 -17.07
C THR A 50 10.70 -26.34 -17.38
N ALA A 51 11.36 -25.51 -18.17
CA ALA A 51 12.79 -25.69 -18.46
C ALA A 51 13.72 -25.25 -17.32
N LEU A 52 13.27 -24.30 -16.46
CA LEU A 52 14.05 -23.83 -15.31
C LEU A 52 13.94 -24.73 -14.08
N ALA A 53 12.88 -25.52 -13.96
CA ALA A 53 12.65 -26.45 -12.85
C ALA A 53 13.48 -27.75 -12.93
N LEU A 54 14.09 -28.05 -14.09
CA LEU A 54 14.87 -29.26 -14.32
C LEU A 54 16.38 -29.10 -14.10
N LEU A 55 16.85 -27.93 -13.64
CA LEU A 55 18.28 -27.64 -13.48
C LEU A 55 18.74 -27.41 -12.03
N LEU A 56 17.91 -27.73 -11.04
CA LEU A 56 18.34 -27.67 -9.65
C LEU A 56 18.48 -29.09 -9.05
N PRO A 57 19.69 -29.58 -8.78
CA PRO A 57 19.87 -30.80 -7.98
C PRO A 57 19.52 -30.50 -6.51
N LEU A 58 18.59 -31.27 -5.95
CA LEU A 58 18.36 -31.34 -4.52
C LEU A 58 19.61 -31.89 -3.84
N SER A 59 20.42 -31.05 -3.26
CA SER A 59 21.43 -31.45 -2.28
C SER A 59 20.84 -31.28 -0.90
N ALA A 60 20.43 -32.37 -0.26
CA ALA A 60 20.08 -32.43 1.14
C ALA A 60 21.31 -32.08 1.98
N MET A 61 21.27 -31.01 2.77
CA MET A 61 22.23 -30.75 3.82
C MET A 61 21.91 -31.69 5.01
N ALA A 62 22.75 -32.69 5.20
CA ALA A 62 22.80 -33.45 6.43
C ALA A 62 23.73 -32.74 7.41
N VAL A 63 23.22 -32.47 8.62
CA VAL A 63 23.99 -32.01 9.78
C VAL A 63 24.73 -33.21 10.35
N PRO A 64 26.05 -33.15 10.61
CA PRO A 64 26.74 -34.25 11.29
C PRO A 64 26.46 -34.21 12.80
N THR A 65 25.93 -35.28 13.36
CA THR A 65 26.03 -35.56 14.80
C THR A 65 27.18 -36.52 15.01
N ASP A 66 28.13 -36.14 15.85
CA ASP A 66 29.18 -37.00 16.37
C ASP A 66 28.52 -38.19 17.09
N ASP A 67 28.81 -39.39 16.65
CA ASP A 67 29.05 -40.51 17.58
C ASP A 67 29.88 -41.64 16.94
N ASP A 68 30.84 -42.05 17.69
CA ASP A 68 31.93 -42.98 17.44
C ASP A 68 31.42 -44.41 17.31
N ARG A 69 31.67 -45.12 16.18
CA ARG A 69 31.86 -46.58 16.17
C ARG A 69 32.51 -47.09 14.90
N THR A 70 33.70 -47.63 15.08
CA THR A 70 34.47 -48.48 14.17
C THR A 70 33.66 -49.65 13.60
N GLY A 71 33.72 -49.82 12.30
CA GLY A 71 33.23 -51.00 11.58
C GLY A 71 33.80 -51.11 10.18
N THR A 72 34.84 -51.91 10.03
CA THR A 72 35.49 -52.29 8.78
C THR A 72 34.52 -53.11 7.91
N MET A 73 34.18 -52.69 6.72
CA MET A 73 33.71 -53.56 5.66
C MET A 73 34.43 -53.22 4.33
N THR A 74 35.18 -54.18 3.86
CA THR A 74 35.80 -54.22 2.54
C THR A 74 34.73 -54.61 1.51
N ASN A 75 34.52 -53.76 0.49
CA ASN A 75 33.88 -54.17 -0.76
C ASN A 75 34.77 -53.67 -1.93
N GLU A 76 35.15 -54.62 -2.78
CA GLU A 76 35.90 -54.36 -3.99
C GLU A 76 35.05 -53.54 -5.00
N PRO A 77 35.66 -52.64 -5.80
CA PRO A 77 34.95 -51.83 -6.78
C PRO A 77 34.70 -52.62 -8.07
N SER A 78 33.45 -52.65 -8.55
CA SER A 78 33.12 -53.05 -9.91
C SER A 78 33.56 -51.95 -10.89
N GLN A 79 34.32 -52.36 -11.88
CA GLN A 79 34.72 -51.50 -13.00
C GLN A 79 33.50 -51.25 -13.92
N ASP A 80 33.06 -50.05 -14.02
CA ASP A 80 32.57 -49.31 -15.19
C ASP A 80 31.75 -48.05 -14.75
N GLU A 81 32.44 -47.06 -14.26
CA GLU A 81 31.85 -45.71 -14.22
C GLU A 81 32.77 -44.80 -15.03
N THR A 82 32.24 -44.34 -16.18
CA THR A 82 32.85 -43.28 -16.97
C THR A 82 32.72 -42.00 -16.16
N THR A 83 33.73 -41.69 -15.34
CA THR A 83 33.80 -40.45 -14.59
C THR A 83 34.07 -39.30 -15.56
N VAL A 84 33.03 -38.58 -15.95
CA VAL A 84 33.17 -37.32 -16.66
C VAL A 84 33.69 -36.28 -15.67
N SER A 85 34.99 -36.09 -15.63
CA SER A 85 35.61 -35.06 -14.81
C SER A 85 35.42 -33.71 -15.49
N PHE A 86 34.54 -32.87 -14.97
CA PHE A 86 34.50 -31.47 -15.32
C PHE A 86 35.60 -30.73 -14.57
N THR A 87 36.65 -30.38 -15.31
CA THR A 87 37.66 -29.48 -14.79
C THR A 87 37.13 -28.05 -14.87
N ILE A 88 36.52 -27.56 -13.78
CA ILE A 88 36.22 -26.13 -13.68
C ILE A 88 37.52 -25.38 -13.59
N ASP A 89 37.78 -24.43 -14.52
CA ASP A 89 38.94 -23.53 -14.41
C ASP A 89 38.78 -22.62 -13.19
N THR A 90 39.21 -23.10 -12.03
CA THR A 90 39.15 -22.37 -10.77
C THR A 90 39.99 -21.10 -10.78
N SER A 91 40.94 -20.97 -11.69
CA SER A 91 41.77 -19.76 -11.82
C SER A 91 40.99 -18.57 -12.38
N ALA A 92 40.08 -18.79 -13.32
CA ALA A 92 39.18 -17.75 -13.84
C ALA A 92 38.14 -17.35 -12.83
N LEU A 93 37.53 -18.33 -12.15
CA LEU A 93 36.52 -18.07 -11.07
C LEU A 93 37.18 -17.34 -9.87
N ALA A 94 38.40 -17.76 -9.47
CA ALA A 94 39.10 -17.10 -8.37
C ALA A 94 39.41 -15.63 -8.69
N ARG A 95 39.81 -15.32 -9.91
CA ARG A 95 40.04 -13.93 -10.35
C ARG A 95 38.77 -13.10 -10.31
N ILE A 96 37.66 -13.62 -10.87
CA ILE A 96 36.35 -12.92 -10.84
C ILE A 96 35.85 -12.74 -9.41
N PHE A 97 36.12 -13.70 -8.55
CA PHE A 97 35.73 -13.60 -7.12
C PHE A 97 36.56 -12.53 -6.39
N MET A 98 37.86 -12.46 -6.63
CA MET A 98 38.74 -11.48 -5.96
C MET A 98 38.61 -10.06 -6.51
N ASP A 99 38.34 -9.92 -7.81
CA ASP A 99 38.09 -8.64 -8.47
C ASP A 99 36.89 -8.76 -9.40
N PRO A 100 35.67 -8.66 -8.82
CA PRO A 100 34.41 -8.78 -9.57
C PRO A 100 34.28 -7.62 -10.58
N PRO A 101 33.72 -7.92 -11.78
CA PRO A 101 33.41 -6.88 -12.74
C PRO A 101 32.40 -5.88 -12.16
N LYS A 102 32.32 -4.68 -12.74
CA LYS A 102 31.52 -3.58 -12.22
C LYS A 102 30.06 -3.97 -11.97
N GLU A 103 29.47 -4.75 -12.88
CA GLU A 103 28.08 -5.20 -12.84
C GLU A 103 27.78 -6.17 -11.68
N ALA A 104 28.83 -6.83 -11.16
CA ALA A 104 28.73 -7.76 -10.03
C ALA A 104 29.10 -7.12 -8.68
N ARG A 105 29.54 -5.86 -8.68
CA ARG A 105 29.87 -5.15 -7.44
C ARG A 105 28.61 -4.70 -6.71
N PRO A 106 28.58 -4.75 -5.36
CA PRO A 106 27.44 -4.30 -4.58
C PRO A 106 27.20 -2.81 -4.77
N GLN A 107 25.92 -2.44 -4.70
CA GLN A 107 25.50 -1.05 -4.55
C GLN A 107 24.94 -0.85 -3.15
N VAL A 108 25.07 0.35 -2.60
CA VAL A 108 24.68 0.67 -1.24
C VAL A 108 23.70 1.84 -1.20
N TRP A 109 22.81 1.85 -0.21
CA TRP A 109 22.03 3.03 0.09
C TRP A 109 22.89 4.04 0.82
N TRP A 110 22.87 5.28 0.36
CA TRP A 110 23.64 6.38 0.93
C TRP A 110 22.70 7.51 1.35
N HIS A 111 22.36 7.52 2.63
CA HIS A 111 21.39 8.43 3.18
C HIS A 111 22.01 9.78 3.56
N TRP A 112 21.48 10.86 3.00
CA TRP A 112 21.75 12.21 3.43
C TRP A 112 20.72 12.60 4.49
N MET A 113 21.10 12.40 5.75
CA MET A 113 20.16 12.52 6.87
C MET A 113 19.99 13.98 7.29
N ASP A 114 18.79 14.54 7.06
CA ASP A 114 18.39 15.88 7.50
C ASP A 114 19.38 16.99 7.04
N GLY A 115 19.91 16.86 5.82
CA GLY A 115 20.86 17.81 5.26
C GLY A 115 22.24 17.84 5.93
N ASN A 116 22.57 16.86 6.78
CA ASN A 116 23.86 16.76 7.45
C ASN A 116 24.95 16.22 6.50
N VAL A 117 25.26 16.95 5.47
CA VAL A 117 26.30 16.58 4.49
C VAL A 117 27.28 17.72 4.26
N SER A 118 28.49 17.38 3.86
CA SER A 118 29.54 18.34 3.47
C SER A 118 30.37 17.77 2.32
N LYS A 119 30.95 18.63 1.49
CA LYS A 119 31.82 18.19 0.38
C LYS A 119 32.99 17.31 0.86
N GLU A 120 33.53 17.60 2.05
CA GLU A 120 34.58 16.77 2.66
C GLU A 120 34.07 15.39 3.07
N GLY A 121 32.90 15.32 3.70
CA GLY A 121 32.24 14.05 4.07
C GLY A 121 31.92 13.23 2.81
N ILE A 122 31.29 13.85 1.82
CA ILE A 122 30.97 13.22 0.52
C ILE A 122 32.22 12.59 -0.12
N ARG A 123 33.34 13.33 -0.17
CA ARG A 123 34.60 12.82 -0.70
C ARG A 123 35.08 11.58 0.06
N LYS A 124 35.12 11.66 1.39
CA LYS A 124 35.55 10.54 2.25
C LYS A 124 34.69 9.30 2.08
N ASP A 125 33.38 9.48 2.02
CA ASP A 125 32.42 8.38 1.87
C ASP A 125 32.61 7.70 0.50
N ILE A 126 32.65 8.46 -0.59
CA ILE A 126 32.76 7.91 -1.96
C ILE A 126 34.14 7.23 -2.14
N GLU A 127 35.23 7.83 -1.67
CA GLU A 127 36.55 7.21 -1.69
C GLU A 127 36.56 5.92 -0.86
N TRP A 128 35.89 5.88 0.28
CA TRP A 128 35.77 4.68 1.09
C TRP A 128 34.96 3.59 0.37
N MET A 129 33.82 3.94 -0.20
CA MET A 129 32.99 3.02 -0.99
C MET A 129 33.82 2.37 -2.11
N LYS A 130 34.55 3.17 -2.85
CA LYS A 130 35.39 2.67 -3.95
C LYS A 130 36.47 1.70 -3.45
N ARG A 131 37.22 2.07 -2.38
CA ARG A 131 38.25 1.19 -1.78
C ARG A 131 37.67 -0.12 -1.23
N SER A 132 36.40 -0.09 -0.80
CA SER A 132 35.70 -1.27 -0.29
C SER A 132 35.11 -2.15 -1.38
N GLY A 133 35.34 -1.84 -2.67
CA GLY A 133 34.85 -2.64 -3.80
C GLY A 133 33.36 -2.37 -4.15
N ILE A 134 32.75 -1.29 -3.63
CA ILE A 134 31.38 -0.89 -3.95
C ILE A 134 31.36 -0.29 -5.37
N GLY A 135 30.44 -0.77 -6.21
CA GLY A 135 30.27 -0.35 -7.61
C GLY A 135 29.44 0.90 -7.81
N GLY A 136 28.61 1.25 -6.84
CA GLY A 136 27.72 2.42 -6.93
C GLY A 136 26.91 2.65 -5.66
N PHE A 137 26.13 3.72 -5.67
CA PHE A 137 25.27 4.06 -4.53
C PHE A 137 23.93 4.62 -4.96
N HIS A 138 22.93 4.43 -4.08
CA HIS A 138 21.61 5.01 -4.17
C HIS A 138 21.55 6.18 -3.19
N GLN A 139 21.56 7.39 -3.70
CA GLN A 139 21.41 8.57 -2.87
C GLN A 139 19.96 8.76 -2.45
N PHE A 140 19.75 8.85 -1.15
CA PHE A 140 18.47 9.18 -0.50
C PHE A 140 18.64 10.40 0.37
N ASP A 141 17.73 11.34 0.24
CA ASP A 141 17.58 12.43 1.19
C ASP A 141 16.46 12.09 2.18
N ALA A 142 16.73 12.14 3.47
CA ALA A 142 15.76 11.87 4.50
C ALA A 142 15.88 12.91 5.63
N GLY A 143 14.91 13.79 5.72
CA GLY A 143 14.92 14.88 6.68
C GLY A 143 13.77 14.83 7.68
N GLY A 144 13.74 15.80 8.61
CA GLY A 144 12.65 15.94 9.57
C GLY A 144 12.61 14.89 10.68
N ILE A 145 13.71 14.20 10.95
CA ILE A 145 13.82 13.13 11.97
C ILE A 145 14.51 13.62 13.25
N ASN A 146 14.53 14.90 13.54
CA ASN A 146 15.25 15.45 14.72
C ASN A 146 16.69 14.93 14.87
N MET A 147 17.41 14.78 13.76
CA MET A 147 18.79 14.36 13.81
C MET A 147 19.67 15.47 14.42
N PRO A 148 20.61 15.11 15.30
CA PRO A 148 21.60 16.05 15.78
C PRO A 148 22.34 16.73 14.62
N ARG A 149 22.68 18.00 14.79
CA ARG A 149 23.47 18.72 13.80
C ARG A 149 24.90 18.18 13.80
N ALA A 150 25.26 17.43 12.76
CA ALA A 150 26.61 16.89 12.55
C ALA A 150 27.43 17.78 11.61
N ALA A 151 26.82 18.34 10.57
CA ALA A 151 27.47 19.28 9.66
C ALA A 151 27.42 20.71 10.19
N LYS A 152 28.41 21.52 9.84
CA LYS A 152 28.47 22.96 10.21
C LYS A 152 27.23 23.70 9.69
N VAL A 153 26.77 23.35 8.49
CA VAL A 153 25.58 23.91 7.85
C VAL A 153 24.74 22.74 7.35
N LYS A 154 23.45 22.71 7.67
CA LYS A 154 22.51 21.79 7.05
C LYS A 154 22.15 22.27 5.65
N LEU A 155 22.07 21.36 4.71
CA LEU A 155 21.71 21.61 3.32
C LEU A 155 20.30 21.05 3.03
N PRO A 156 19.23 21.87 3.14
CA PRO A 156 17.89 21.41 2.82
C PRO A 156 17.80 20.88 1.40
N TYR A 157 16.98 19.85 1.20
CA TYR A 157 16.77 19.21 -0.09
C TYR A 157 16.44 20.26 -1.19
N LEU A 158 17.11 20.13 -2.34
CA LEU A 158 17.02 21.05 -3.48
C LEU A 158 17.44 22.51 -3.22
N SER A 159 17.96 22.85 -2.05
CA SER A 159 18.64 24.16 -1.88
C SER A 159 19.87 24.26 -2.76
N ASP A 160 20.36 25.47 -3.03
CA ASP A 160 21.55 25.65 -3.87
C ASP A 160 22.77 24.93 -3.29
N GLY A 161 22.95 24.98 -1.95
CA GLY A 161 24.01 24.22 -1.27
C GLY A 161 23.87 22.70 -1.45
N TRP A 162 22.64 22.19 -1.37
CA TRP A 162 22.36 20.78 -1.66
C TRP A 162 22.70 20.42 -3.10
N LYS A 163 22.26 21.25 -4.08
CA LYS A 163 22.56 21.04 -5.51
C LYS A 163 24.07 21.06 -5.79
N GLU A 164 24.81 21.95 -5.16
CA GLU A 164 26.29 21.97 -5.27
C GLU A 164 26.92 20.70 -4.67
N ALA A 165 26.47 20.27 -3.50
CA ALA A 165 26.94 19.05 -2.86
C ALA A 165 26.63 17.83 -3.73
N PHE A 166 25.45 17.78 -4.33
CA PHE A 166 25.05 16.69 -5.21
C PHE A 166 25.86 16.67 -6.52
N ARG A 167 26.08 17.85 -7.17
CA ARG A 167 26.98 17.93 -8.33
C ARG A 167 28.39 17.42 -7.99
N PHE A 168 28.90 17.81 -6.82
CA PHE A 168 30.20 17.35 -6.36
C PHE A 168 30.23 15.83 -6.19
N ALA A 169 29.20 15.22 -5.61
CA ALA A 169 29.05 13.78 -5.48
C ALA A 169 29.04 13.08 -6.85
N LEU A 170 28.29 13.62 -7.83
CA LEU A 170 28.25 13.09 -9.19
C LEU A 170 29.61 13.12 -9.88
N HIS A 171 30.36 14.24 -9.79
CA HIS A 171 31.69 14.34 -10.36
C HIS A 171 32.69 13.38 -9.72
N MET A 172 32.60 13.20 -8.38
CA MET A 172 33.42 12.22 -7.68
C MET A 172 33.15 10.79 -8.13
N ALA A 173 31.84 10.43 -8.21
CA ALA A 173 31.43 9.10 -8.66
C ALA A 173 31.87 8.83 -10.10
N ASP A 174 31.72 9.81 -11.00
CA ASP A 174 32.16 9.72 -12.38
C ASP A 174 33.71 9.51 -12.49
N SER A 175 34.50 10.28 -11.74
CA SER A 175 35.95 10.17 -11.71
C SER A 175 36.45 8.82 -11.19
N LEU A 176 35.65 8.13 -10.39
CA LEU A 176 35.94 6.82 -9.80
C LEU A 176 35.23 5.66 -10.50
N ASP A 177 34.57 5.90 -11.63
CA ASP A 177 33.73 4.92 -12.33
C ASP A 177 32.77 4.18 -11.39
N MET A 178 31.93 4.94 -10.69
CA MET A 178 30.88 4.44 -9.82
C MET A 178 29.51 4.82 -10.36
N ASP A 179 28.53 3.91 -10.20
CA ASP A 179 27.14 4.18 -10.58
C ASP A 179 26.42 5.00 -9.52
N VAL A 180 25.53 5.88 -9.98
CA VAL A 180 24.69 6.69 -9.09
C VAL A 180 23.23 6.52 -9.44
N THR A 181 22.45 6.17 -8.44
CA THR A 181 20.99 6.20 -8.48
C THR A 181 20.50 7.26 -7.51
N ILE A 182 19.46 8.01 -7.87
CA ILE A 182 18.84 9.02 -7.03
C ILE A 182 17.40 8.64 -6.74
N ALA A 183 16.98 8.78 -5.47
CA ALA A 183 15.57 8.75 -5.13
C ALA A 183 14.87 9.97 -5.72
N SER A 184 13.68 9.78 -6.29
CA SER A 184 12.92 10.82 -7.00
C SER A 184 12.38 11.92 -6.09
N ALA A 185 12.35 11.69 -4.78
CA ALA A 185 11.86 12.62 -3.78
C ALA A 185 12.56 12.39 -2.44
N PRO A 186 12.56 13.38 -1.53
CA PRO A 186 13.11 13.19 -0.19
C PRO A 186 12.19 12.27 0.65
N GLY A 187 12.80 11.47 1.53
CA GLY A 187 12.11 10.48 2.35
C GLY A 187 11.89 9.16 1.62
N TRP A 188 11.17 8.26 2.30
CA TRP A 188 10.94 6.88 1.81
C TRP A 188 9.77 6.78 0.84
N SER A 189 8.99 7.82 0.69
CA SER A 189 7.76 7.80 -0.10
C SER A 189 7.73 8.95 -1.08
N SER A 190 7.49 8.65 -2.35
CA SER A 190 7.29 9.65 -3.42
C SER A 190 5.86 10.17 -3.42
N THR A 191 5.36 10.62 -2.26
CA THR A 191 3.94 10.96 -2.08
C THR A 191 3.62 12.41 -2.38
N GLY A 192 4.59 13.30 -2.29
CA GLY A 192 4.40 14.71 -2.57
C GLY A 192 5.44 15.58 -1.89
N GLY A 193 5.80 16.68 -2.55
CA GLY A 193 6.60 17.77 -2.04
C GLY A 193 5.91 19.09 -2.36
N LYS A 194 6.49 20.22 -2.00
CA LYS A 194 5.93 21.57 -2.21
C LYS A 194 5.64 21.91 -3.68
N TRP A 195 6.22 21.17 -4.62
CA TRP A 195 5.99 21.33 -6.07
C TRP A 195 4.80 20.54 -6.59
N VAL A 196 4.21 19.62 -5.78
CA VAL A 196 3.07 18.81 -6.20
C VAL A 196 1.79 19.61 -6.05
N LYS A 197 1.10 19.83 -7.16
CA LYS A 197 -0.20 20.50 -7.17
C LYS A 197 -1.30 19.56 -6.67
N PRO A 198 -2.43 20.08 -6.15
CA PRO A 198 -3.54 19.23 -5.70
C PRO A 198 -4.06 18.26 -6.78
N GLU A 199 -4.01 18.67 -8.05
CA GLU A 199 -4.42 17.85 -9.19
C GLU A 199 -3.53 16.61 -9.37
N ASP A 200 -2.25 16.72 -9.00
CA ASP A 200 -1.22 15.68 -9.16
C ASP A 200 -0.99 14.89 -7.89
N ALA A 201 -1.53 15.36 -6.75
CA ALA A 201 -1.39 14.71 -5.45
C ALA A 201 -2.03 13.32 -5.41
N ILE A 202 -1.60 12.49 -4.48
CA ILE A 202 -2.17 11.15 -4.24
C ILE A 202 -3.63 11.28 -3.85
N LYS A 203 -4.49 10.57 -4.56
CA LYS A 203 -5.94 10.59 -4.43
C LYS A 203 -6.43 9.31 -3.74
N LYS A 204 -7.56 9.45 -3.06
CA LYS A 204 -8.38 8.32 -2.61
C LYS A 204 -9.73 8.37 -3.30
N LEU A 205 -10.31 7.21 -3.57
CA LEU A 205 -11.70 7.10 -3.97
C LEU A 205 -12.59 7.37 -2.74
N GLU A 206 -13.66 8.14 -2.93
CA GLU A 206 -14.68 8.34 -1.92
C GLU A 206 -16.07 8.25 -2.53
N TRP A 207 -17.05 7.99 -1.70
CA TRP A 207 -18.44 7.87 -2.13
C TRP A 207 -19.42 8.24 -1.04
N ARG A 208 -20.59 8.73 -1.49
CA ARG A 208 -21.79 8.90 -0.67
C ARG A 208 -22.94 8.19 -1.36
N HIS A 209 -23.98 7.85 -0.64
CA HIS A 209 -25.14 7.19 -1.23
C HIS A 209 -26.46 7.61 -0.61
N VAL A 210 -27.52 7.35 -1.37
CA VAL A 210 -28.91 7.41 -0.91
C VAL A 210 -29.62 6.14 -1.34
N ASP A 211 -30.55 5.65 -0.50
CA ASP A 211 -31.42 4.55 -0.84
C ASP A 211 -32.77 5.09 -1.31
N VAL A 212 -33.26 4.59 -2.45
CA VAL A 212 -34.53 5.01 -3.06
C VAL A 212 -35.37 3.79 -3.47
N ARG A 213 -36.65 4.01 -3.72
CA ARG A 213 -37.51 3.06 -4.41
C ARG A 213 -37.51 3.34 -5.90
N GLY A 214 -37.60 2.28 -6.72
CA GLY A 214 -37.78 2.42 -8.16
C GLY A 214 -39.06 3.15 -8.53
N GLY A 215 -39.17 3.55 -9.78
CA GLY A 215 -40.16 4.46 -10.31
C GLY A 215 -39.50 5.78 -10.71
N LYS A 216 -40.25 6.87 -10.73
CA LYS A 216 -39.71 8.22 -10.89
C LYS A 216 -38.97 8.63 -9.62
N VAL A 217 -37.68 8.90 -9.73
CA VAL A 217 -36.78 9.31 -8.65
C VAL A 217 -36.40 10.78 -8.89
N SER A 218 -36.66 11.61 -7.87
CA SER A 218 -36.16 12.98 -7.79
C SER A 218 -35.52 13.13 -6.41
N THR A 219 -34.21 13.33 -6.35
CA THR A 219 -33.46 13.37 -5.09
C THR A 219 -32.23 14.29 -5.23
N LYS A 220 -31.72 14.78 -4.10
CA LYS A 220 -30.41 15.41 -4.01
C LYS A 220 -29.43 14.44 -3.39
N LEU A 221 -28.35 14.13 -4.13
CA LEU A 221 -27.27 13.31 -3.61
C LEU A 221 -26.43 14.13 -2.61
N PRO A 222 -26.00 13.54 -1.50
CA PRO A 222 -25.09 14.20 -0.56
C PRO A 222 -23.81 14.62 -1.26
N ASP A 223 -23.24 15.74 -0.83
CA ASP A 223 -21.92 16.13 -1.27
C ASP A 223 -20.87 15.12 -0.81
N LEU A 224 -19.82 14.95 -1.61
CA LEU A 224 -18.69 14.13 -1.21
C LEU A 224 -18.07 14.69 0.07
N TYR A 225 -17.41 13.85 0.84
CA TYR A 225 -16.76 14.27 2.10
C TYR A 225 -15.69 15.31 1.85
N ASN A 226 -14.90 15.12 0.77
CA ASN A 226 -13.77 15.98 0.41
C ASN A 226 -12.84 16.26 1.61
N VAL A 227 -12.55 15.23 2.39
CA VAL A 227 -11.72 15.29 3.59
C VAL A 227 -10.31 14.84 3.27
N VAL A 228 -9.33 15.61 3.72
CA VAL A 228 -7.92 15.22 3.66
C VAL A 228 -7.68 14.05 4.61
N GLY A 229 -7.32 12.90 4.08
CA GLY A 229 -7.13 11.68 4.85
C GLY A 229 -7.18 10.43 3.97
N PRO A 230 -6.85 9.26 4.53
CA PRO A 230 -6.69 8.03 3.75
C PRO A 230 -8.01 7.37 3.33
N TYR A 231 -9.12 7.64 4.02
CA TYR A 231 -10.37 6.92 3.79
C TYR A 231 -11.59 7.79 4.14
N GLN A 232 -12.55 7.89 3.22
CA GLN A 232 -13.85 8.58 3.40
C GLN A 232 -13.73 9.91 4.18
N ASP A 233 -14.46 10.03 5.29
CA ASP A 233 -14.48 11.15 6.22
C ASP A 233 -13.36 11.11 7.28
N TYR A 234 -12.50 10.08 7.23
CA TYR A 234 -11.42 9.95 8.19
C TYR A 234 -10.31 10.97 7.90
N HIS A 235 -10.29 12.02 8.72
CA HIS A 235 -9.29 13.07 8.65
C HIS A 235 -8.00 12.64 9.38
N VAL A 236 -6.87 12.77 8.68
CA VAL A 236 -5.55 12.67 9.29
C VAL A 236 -4.88 14.01 9.10
N GLY A 237 -4.78 14.77 10.18
CA GLY A 237 -4.01 16.01 10.19
C GLY A 237 -2.54 15.78 9.87
N ASN A 238 -1.94 16.75 9.24
CA ASN A 238 -0.49 16.84 9.13
C ASN A 238 -0.02 18.03 9.97
N ASP A 239 0.65 17.75 11.07
CA ASP A 239 1.10 18.76 12.02
C ASP A 239 2.13 19.76 11.43
N ARG A 240 2.63 19.46 10.22
CA ARG A 240 3.70 20.24 9.59
C ARG A 240 3.22 21.14 8.46
N ILE A 241 2.17 20.72 7.72
CA ILE A 241 1.66 21.44 6.55
C ILE A 241 0.15 21.35 6.53
N GLU A 242 -0.53 22.49 6.47
CA GLU A 242 -1.95 22.55 6.22
C GLU A 242 -2.23 22.23 4.74
N VAL A 243 -2.93 21.13 4.50
CA VAL A 243 -3.35 20.73 3.16
C VAL A 243 -4.82 21.07 2.97
N LYS A 244 -5.13 21.93 1.98
CA LYS A 244 -6.51 22.27 1.66
C LYS A 244 -7.21 21.08 0.98
N PRO A 245 -8.45 20.77 1.37
CA PRO A 245 -9.25 19.76 0.68
C PRO A 245 -9.38 20.04 -0.81
N TYR A 246 -9.27 19.01 -1.62
CA TYR A 246 -9.48 19.07 -3.06
C TYR A 246 -10.02 17.73 -3.56
N GLY A 247 -11.07 17.78 -4.39
CA GLY A 247 -11.71 16.58 -4.91
C GLY A 247 -12.65 16.87 -6.07
N LYS A 248 -13.08 15.82 -6.75
CA LYS A 248 -14.00 15.89 -7.90
C LYS A 248 -14.94 14.71 -7.94
N ASP A 249 -16.15 14.97 -8.45
CA ASP A 249 -17.08 13.92 -8.85
C ASP A 249 -16.53 13.11 -10.03
N LEU A 250 -16.81 11.81 -10.02
CA LEU A 250 -16.46 10.89 -11.10
C LEU A 250 -17.72 10.27 -11.73
N TYR A 251 -18.50 9.57 -10.91
CA TYR A 251 -19.63 8.77 -11.39
C TYR A 251 -20.82 8.82 -10.44
N VAL A 252 -22.00 8.68 -11.03
CA VAL A 252 -23.25 8.36 -10.30
C VAL A 252 -23.75 7.02 -10.78
N ILE A 253 -23.78 6.05 -9.87
CA ILE A 253 -24.13 4.66 -10.18
C ILE A 253 -25.28 4.23 -9.29
N ALA A 254 -26.37 3.78 -9.91
CA ALA A 254 -27.48 3.14 -9.20
C ALA A 254 -27.30 1.63 -9.20
N VAL A 255 -27.49 1.01 -8.05
CA VAL A 255 -27.35 -0.43 -7.85
C VAL A 255 -28.65 -0.97 -7.25
N ARG A 256 -29.25 -1.99 -7.89
CA ARG A 256 -30.44 -2.64 -7.37
C ARG A 256 -30.05 -3.57 -6.23
N LEU A 257 -30.60 -3.29 -5.04
CA LEU A 257 -30.33 -4.09 -3.86
C LEU A 257 -31.12 -5.41 -3.91
N PRO A 258 -30.50 -6.55 -3.57
CA PRO A 258 -31.22 -7.81 -3.47
C PRO A 258 -32.27 -7.75 -2.35
N ALA A 259 -33.31 -8.57 -2.45
CA ALA A 259 -34.37 -8.63 -1.46
C ALA A 259 -33.87 -9.07 -0.06
N SER A 260 -32.78 -9.83 -0.03
CA SER A 260 -32.09 -10.24 1.19
C SER A 260 -31.35 -9.10 1.90
N ASP A 261 -30.98 -8.01 1.20
CA ASP A 261 -30.39 -6.81 1.80
C ASP A 261 -31.48 -5.94 2.42
N LYS A 262 -31.73 -6.14 3.70
CA LYS A 262 -32.77 -5.41 4.43
C LYS A 262 -32.25 -4.05 4.92
N ALA A 263 -33.14 -3.05 4.95
CA ALA A 263 -32.81 -1.73 5.51
C ALA A 263 -32.79 -1.81 7.05
N MET A 264 -31.62 -1.94 7.64
CA MET A 264 -31.46 -2.12 9.09
C MET A 264 -32.17 -1.05 9.91
N ARG A 265 -32.13 0.21 9.48
CA ARG A 265 -32.82 1.33 10.15
C ARG A 265 -34.32 1.07 10.34
N ALA A 266 -34.98 0.37 9.41
CA ALA A 266 -36.39 0.04 9.53
C ALA A 266 -36.67 -1.13 10.51
N LEU A 267 -35.65 -1.95 10.78
CA LEU A 267 -35.74 -3.13 11.64
C LEU A 267 -35.24 -2.87 13.06
N THR A 268 -34.43 -1.82 13.22
CA THR A 268 -33.88 -1.43 14.53
C THR A 268 -34.94 -0.77 15.39
N GLU A 269 -35.02 -1.19 16.64
CA GLU A 269 -35.84 -0.57 17.68
C GLU A 269 -35.05 0.50 18.42
N ARG A 270 -33.85 0.14 18.87
CA ARG A 270 -32.99 1.01 19.66
C ARG A 270 -31.50 0.75 19.38
N VAL A 271 -30.72 1.80 19.49
CA VAL A 271 -29.24 1.73 19.50
C VAL A 271 -28.75 2.45 20.75
N GLU A 272 -27.89 1.80 21.51
CA GLU A 272 -27.20 2.38 22.67
C GLU A 272 -25.70 2.41 22.35
N GLU A 273 -25.11 3.59 22.41
CA GLU A 273 -23.73 3.81 21.98
C GLU A 273 -22.90 4.39 23.12
N SER A 274 -21.73 3.83 23.32
CA SER A 274 -20.65 4.39 24.11
C SER A 274 -19.32 4.12 23.41
N ASP A 275 -18.25 4.71 23.88
CA ASP A 275 -16.89 4.50 23.35
C ASP A 275 -16.34 3.09 23.59
N SER A 276 -16.98 2.31 24.44
CA SER A 276 -16.57 0.95 24.81
C SER A 276 -17.59 -0.12 24.48
N CYS A 277 -18.84 0.25 24.17
CA CYS A 277 -19.89 -0.69 23.84
C CYS A 277 -20.95 -0.04 22.93
N ILE A 278 -21.32 -0.72 21.85
CA ILE A 278 -22.46 -0.37 21.01
C ILE A 278 -23.43 -1.54 21.01
N THR A 279 -24.68 -1.31 21.40
CA THR A 279 -25.74 -2.31 21.41
C THR A 279 -26.85 -1.93 20.44
N VAL A 280 -27.23 -2.88 19.60
CA VAL A 280 -28.35 -2.75 18.65
C VAL A 280 -29.47 -3.71 19.05
N GLU A 281 -30.68 -3.19 19.32
CA GLU A 281 -31.88 -3.95 19.54
C GLU A 281 -32.75 -3.89 18.27
N PHE A 282 -33.17 -5.04 17.78
CA PHE A 282 -34.11 -5.16 16.68
C PHE A 282 -35.53 -5.35 17.22
N ARG A 283 -36.56 -4.88 16.46
CA ARG A 283 -37.97 -5.08 16.75
C ARG A 283 -38.35 -6.55 16.85
N GLN A 284 -37.70 -7.35 16.00
CA GLN A 284 -37.81 -8.81 15.96
C GLN A 284 -36.43 -9.40 15.64
N PRO A 285 -36.16 -10.67 15.99
CA PRO A 285 -34.90 -11.30 15.67
C PRO A 285 -34.51 -11.15 14.17
N GLN A 286 -33.28 -10.78 13.90
CA GLN A 286 -32.71 -10.63 12.54
C GLN A 286 -31.55 -11.58 12.35
N THR A 287 -31.44 -12.13 11.15
CA THR A 287 -30.28 -12.91 10.75
C THR A 287 -29.23 -11.98 10.18
N ILE A 288 -28.08 -11.85 10.86
CA ILE A 288 -26.97 -11.01 10.48
C ILE A 288 -25.86 -11.88 9.90
N LYS A 289 -25.23 -11.42 8.80
CA LYS A 289 -24.19 -12.12 8.06
C LYS A 289 -22.87 -11.34 8.01
N ALA A 290 -22.92 -10.02 8.20
CA ALA A 290 -21.74 -9.16 8.17
C ALA A 290 -21.93 -7.92 9.03
N LEU A 291 -20.83 -7.28 9.36
CA LEU A 291 -20.79 -5.99 10.04
C LEU A 291 -19.76 -5.05 9.39
N THR A 292 -19.92 -3.74 9.61
CA THR A 292 -18.87 -2.75 9.52
C THR A 292 -18.75 -2.07 10.88
N LEU A 293 -17.57 -2.12 11.47
CA LEU A 293 -17.24 -1.46 12.72
C LEU A 293 -16.37 -0.24 12.44
N GLN A 294 -16.72 0.89 13.04
CA GLN A 294 -15.85 2.05 13.11
C GLN A 294 -15.31 2.20 14.53
N SER A 295 -13.98 2.24 14.65
CA SER A 295 -13.28 2.49 15.92
C SER A 295 -12.04 3.31 15.70
N MET A 296 -11.89 4.41 16.40
CA MET A 296 -10.70 5.27 16.32
C MET A 296 -9.45 4.60 16.90
N ALA A 297 -9.61 3.64 17.80
CA ALA A 297 -8.51 2.83 18.33
C ALA A 297 -7.85 1.96 17.25
N MET A 298 -8.63 1.47 16.26
CA MET A 298 -8.11 0.69 15.13
C MET A 298 -7.21 1.52 14.21
N GLY A 299 -7.59 2.77 13.92
CA GLY A 299 -6.82 3.68 13.07
C GLY A 299 -5.54 4.23 13.73
N ALA A 300 -5.39 4.07 15.03
CA ALA A 300 -4.18 4.47 15.74
C ALA A 300 -3.05 3.48 15.45
N ARG A 301 -1.88 3.97 15.04
CA ARG A 301 -0.70 3.11 14.89
C ARG A 301 -0.34 2.55 16.27
N PRO A 302 -0.40 1.22 16.49
CA PRO A 302 0.10 0.64 17.73
C PRO A 302 1.60 0.96 17.85
N LYS A 303 2.05 1.24 19.06
CA LYS A 303 3.49 1.27 19.33
C LYS A 303 4.07 -0.11 19.04
N ILE A 304 5.29 -0.16 18.55
CA ILE A 304 5.98 -1.44 18.29
C ILE A 304 5.95 -2.25 19.59
N GLY A 305 5.32 -3.46 19.53
CA GLY A 305 5.20 -4.35 20.67
C GLY A 305 3.87 -4.31 21.42
N ASP A 306 3.01 -3.29 21.18
CA ASP A 306 1.67 -3.29 21.77
C ASP A 306 0.70 -4.10 20.89
N PRO A 307 -0.09 -5.02 21.46
CA PRO A 307 -1.15 -5.67 20.71
C PRO A 307 -2.18 -4.60 20.33
N ALA A 308 -2.52 -4.54 19.05
CA ALA A 308 -3.62 -3.68 18.62
C ALA A 308 -4.93 -4.14 19.29
N PRO A 309 -5.76 -3.20 19.80
CA PRO A 309 -6.98 -3.57 20.49
C PRO A 309 -7.97 -4.21 19.50
N GLY A 310 -8.33 -5.45 19.75
CA GLY A 310 -9.45 -6.12 19.10
C GLY A 310 -10.79 -5.74 19.76
N SER A 311 -11.88 -6.07 19.09
CA SER A 311 -13.23 -5.95 19.59
C SER A 311 -13.91 -7.31 19.57
N VAL A 312 -15.04 -7.46 20.27
CA VAL A 312 -15.82 -8.70 20.31
C VAL A 312 -17.25 -8.41 19.91
N LEU A 313 -17.79 -9.19 18.97
CA LEU A 313 -19.22 -9.20 18.67
C LEU A 313 -19.90 -10.29 19.49
N GLU A 314 -21.00 -9.93 20.15
CA GLU A 314 -21.87 -10.82 20.89
C GLU A 314 -23.31 -10.66 20.45
N SER A 315 -24.11 -11.70 20.68
CA SER A 315 -25.56 -11.71 20.42
C SER A 315 -26.34 -12.16 21.63
N SER A 316 -27.61 -11.73 21.71
CA SER A 316 -28.53 -12.13 22.78
C SER A 316 -29.98 -12.17 22.26
N ASP A 317 -30.82 -13.02 22.85
CA ASP A 317 -32.23 -13.10 22.56
C ASP A 317 -33.06 -12.25 23.53
N ASP A 318 -32.56 -12.01 24.76
CA ASP A 318 -33.24 -11.34 25.86
C ASP A 318 -32.55 -10.03 26.31
N GLY A 319 -31.39 -9.69 25.72
CA GLY A 319 -30.59 -8.53 26.12
C GLY A 319 -29.85 -8.69 27.45
N ARG A 320 -29.91 -9.87 28.08
CA ARG A 320 -29.31 -10.15 29.40
C ARG A 320 -28.20 -11.23 29.31
N GLN A 321 -28.48 -12.32 28.61
CA GLN A 321 -27.55 -13.40 28.40
C GLN A 321 -26.88 -13.23 27.03
N TRP A 322 -25.57 -13.02 27.03
CA TRP A 322 -24.78 -12.74 25.83
C TRP A 322 -23.93 -13.93 25.43
N ARG A 323 -23.88 -14.20 24.13
CA ARG A 323 -23.07 -15.26 23.52
C ARG A 323 -22.11 -14.62 22.52
N LYS A 324 -20.84 -14.94 22.64
CA LYS A 324 -19.83 -14.51 21.69
C LYS A 324 -20.15 -15.06 20.31
N VAL A 325 -20.14 -14.18 19.30
CA VAL A 325 -20.30 -14.52 17.89
C VAL A 325 -18.91 -14.65 17.25
N CYS A 326 -18.09 -13.64 17.39
CA CYS A 326 -16.71 -13.66 16.86
C CYS A 326 -15.84 -12.57 17.49
N ASP A 327 -14.52 -12.73 17.33
CA ASP A 327 -13.57 -11.65 17.52
C ASP A 327 -13.53 -10.77 16.27
N ILE A 328 -13.29 -9.49 16.48
CA ILE A 328 -13.07 -8.49 15.44
C ILE A 328 -11.61 -8.07 15.58
N GLU A 329 -10.81 -8.46 14.62
CA GLU A 329 -9.39 -8.15 14.56
C GLU A 329 -9.14 -6.65 14.41
N PRO A 330 -7.99 -6.15 14.88
CA PRO A 330 -7.60 -4.78 14.66
C PRO A 330 -7.35 -4.48 13.18
N SER A 331 -7.62 -3.25 12.75
CA SER A 331 -7.33 -2.74 11.41
C SER A 331 -6.41 -1.52 11.48
N VAL A 332 -5.67 -1.28 10.41
CA VAL A 332 -4.86 -0.04 10.23
C VAL A 332 -5.73 1.16 9.85
N LEU A 333 -6.98 0.94 9.54
CA LEU A 333 -7.99 1.96 9.29
C LEU A 333 -9.01 1.95 10.43
N PRO A 334 -9.68 3.07 10.70
CA PRO A 334 -10.73 3.12 11.71
C PRO A 334 -11.99 2.34 11.32
N TYR A 335 -12.05 1.80 10.12
CA TYR A 335 -13.17 1.03 9.58
C TYR A 335 -12.74 -0.39 9.26
N LEU A 336 -13.55 -1.37 9.66
CA LEU A 336 -13.39 -2.78 9.33
C LEU A 336 -14.72 -3.39 8.92
N THR A 337 -14.79 -3.95 7.73
CA THR A 337 -15.92 -4.77 7.28
C THR A 337 -15.56 -6.25 7.40
N LYS A 338 -16.43 -7.02 8.06
CA LYS A 338 -16.21 -8.44 8.32
C LYS A 338 -17.48 -9.26 8.12
N ASN A 339 -17.36 -10.40 7.42
CA ASN A 339 -18.38 -11.42 7.46
C ASN A 339 -18.30 -12.20 8.79
N ILE A 340 -19.45 -12.53 9.33
CA ILE A 340 -19.56 -13.26 10.60
C ILE A 340 -20.30 -14.57 10.38
N PRO A 341 -20.17 -15.55 11.29
CA PRO A 341 -21.06 -16.70 11.31
C PRO A 341 -22.52 -16.22 11.30
N GLN A 342 -23.33 -16.75 10.37
CA GLN A 342 -24.74 -16.37 10.26
C GLN A 342 -25.43 -16.56 11.60
N THR A 343 -25.86 -15.44 12.20
CA THR A 343 -26.40 -15.42 13.56
C THR A 343 -27.77 -14.77 13.57
N CYS A 344 -28.76 -15.46 14.11
CA CYS A 344 -30.11 -14.95 14.30
C CYS A 344 -30.30 -14.58 15.78
N ALA A 345 -30.56 -13.29 16.05
CA ALA A 345 -30.80 -12.78 17.42
C ALA A 345 -31.58 -11.47 17.38
N ARG A 346 -32.17 -11.10 18.52
CA ARG A 346 -32.84 -9.80 18.71
C ARG A 346 -31.82 -8.70 19.05
N PHE A 347 -30.78 -9.04 19.79
CA PHE A 347 -29.77 -8.08 20.24
C PHE A 347 -28.39 -8.47 19.72
N PHE A 348 -27.63 -7.46 19.33
CA PHE A 348 -26.22 -7.57 19.02
C PHE A 348 -25.46 -6.45 19.74
N ARG A 349 -24.27 -6.76 20.27
CA ARG A 349 -23.39 -5.75 20.80
C ARG A 349 -21.94 -5.98 20.38
N VAL A 350 -21.23 -4.87 20.21
CA VAL A 350 -19.77 -4.88 20.09
C VAL A 350 -19.19 -4.23 21.33
N THR A 351 -18.22 -4.91 21.93
CA THR A 351 -17.38 -4.36 22.99
C THR A 351 -15.99 -4.12 22.48
N GLY A 352 -15.37 -2.98 22.81
CA GLY A 352 -14.06 -2.59 22.30
C GLY A 352 -13.58 -1.28 22.90
N ARG A 353 -12.78 -0.55 22.15
CA ARG A 353 -12.23 0.75 22.58
C ARG A 353 -12.48 1.81 21.52
N GLN A 354 -12.81 3.03 21.96
CA GLN A 354 -13.06 4.18 21.08
C GLN A 354 -13.98 3.84 19.90
N LEU A 355 -15.05 3.13 20.21
CA LEU A 355 -16.09 2.76 19.24
C LEU A 355 -16.84 4.01 18.77
N VAL A 356 -17.18 4.05 17.49
CA VAL A 356 -17.88 5.18 16.85
C VAL A 356 -19.21 4.72 16.27
N SER A 357 -19.23 3.63 15.50
CA SER A 357 -20.45 3.12 14.89
C SER A 357 -20.37 1.62 14.61
N LEU A 358 -21.54 0.98 14.55
CA LEU A 358 -21.71 -0.41 14.18
C LEU A 358 -22.83 -0.53 13.15
N ASP A 359 -22.47 -0.92 11.92
CA ASP A 359 -23.42 -1.30 10.90
C ASP A 359 -23.53 -2.82 10.82
N LEU A 360 -24.77 -3.33 10.85
CA LEU A 360 -25.06 -4.76 10.71
C LEU A 360 -25.73 -5.02 9.36
N PHE A 361 -25.44 -6.19 8.75
CA PHE A 361 -25.96 -6.53 7.41
C PHE A 361 -26.58 -7.93 7.37
N THR A 362 -27.74 -8.02 6.72
CA THR A 362 -28.40 -9.30 6.46
C THR A 362 -27.84 -10.03 5.24
N VAL A 363 -26.91 -9.42 4.53
CA VAL A 363 -26.20 -9.96 3.37
C VAL A 363 -24.71 -10.03 3.66
N SER A 364 -24.01 -10.91 2.97
CA SER A 364 -22.54 -10.95 3.01
C SER A 364 -21.94 -9.71 2.35
N LYS A 365 -20.79 -9.29 2.83
CA LYS A 365 -20.00 -8.17 2.29
C LYS A 365 -18.63 -8.68 1.82
N ILE A 366 -17.89 -7.84 1.12
CA ILE A 366 -16.48 -8.10 0.84
C ILE A 366 -15.73 -7.98 2.17
N ASN A 367 -15.15 -9.09 2.58
CA ASN A 367 -14.38 -9.15 3.83
C ASN A 367 -13.17 -8.23 3.74
N HIS A 368 -12.92 -7.41 4.76
CA HIS A 368 -11.84 -6.44 4.78
C HIS A 368 -11.81 -5.52 3.54
N SER A 369 -13.00 -5.07 3.09
CA SER A 369 -13.14 -4.29 1.85
C SER A 369 -12.28 -3.03 1.84
N GLN A 370 -12.04 -2.41 2.97
CA GLN A 370 -11.21 -1.21 3.11
C GLN A 370 -9.74 -1.51 2.85
N GLU A 371 -9.25 -2.60 3.40
CA GLU A 371 -7.87 -3.05 3.22
C GLU A 371 -7.65 -3.59 1.81
N VAL A 372 -8.55 -4.44 1.33
CA VAL A 372 -8.51 -4.98 -0.05
C VAL A 372 -8.60 -3.85 -1.09
N GLY A 373 -9.34 -2.79 -0.79
CA GLY A 373 -9.42 -1.59 -1.61
C GLY A 373 -8.17 -0.70 -1.59
N GLY A 374 -7.14 -1.06 -0.81
CA GLY A 374 -5.87 -0.33 -0.78
C GLY A 374 -5.91 0.99 0.00
N PHE A 375 -6.90 1.21 0.86
CA PHE A 375 -7.01 2.43 1.68
C PHE A 375 -6.05 2.45 2.88
N GLY A 376 -5.33 1.37 3.15
CA GLY A 376 -4.34 1.26 4.19
C GLY A 376 -3.22 0.30 3.79
N ILE A 377 -2.10 0.34 4.54
CA ILE A 377 -1.03 -0.65 4.38
C ILE A 377 -1.49 -1.93 5.06
N VAL A 378 -1.76 -2.97 4.29
CA VAL A 378 -2.17 -4.27 4.78
C VAL A 378 -1.17 -5.32 4.33
N HIS A 379 -0.56 -5.97 5.31
CA HIS A 379 0.23 -7.16 5.05
C HIS A 379 -0.72 -8.33 4.78
N ASP A 380 -0.39 -9.17 3.83
CA ASP A 380 -1.12 -10.40 3.54
C ASP A 380 -2.60 -10.20 3.11
N PHE A 381 -2.93 -9.09 2.44
CA PHE A 381 -4.29 -8.80 1.98
C PHE A 381 -4.90 -9.94 1.14
N TRP A 382 -4.09 -10.76 0.49
CA TRP A 382 -4.52 -11.96 -0.25
C TRP A 382 -5.12 -13.06 0.62
N LYS A 383 -4.90 -13.02 1.95
CA LYS A 383 -5.53 -13.94 2.90
C LYS A 383 -7.01 -13.66 3.10
N TYR A 384 -7.46 -12.46 2.77
CA TYR A 384 -8.86 -12.04 2.91
C TYR A 384 -9.64 -12.38 1.65
N GLY A 385 -9.78 -13.66 1.34
CA GLY A 385 -10.51 -14.11 0.18
C GLY A 385 -11.94 -13.59 0.15
N THR A 386 -12.40 -13.14 -1.03
CA THR A 386 -13.80 -12.80 -1.27
C THR A 386 -14.55 -14.07 -1.66
N ALA A 387 -15.38 -14.59 -0.78
CA ALA A 387 -16.33 -15.62 -1.16
C ALA A 387 -17.46 -14.97 -1.97
N TYR A 388 -17.72 -15.48 -3.17
CA TYR A 388 -18.93 -15.12 -3.91
C TYR A 388 -20.14 -15.62 -3.12
N SER A 389 -21.10 -14.72 -2.85
CA SER A 389 -22.36 -15.09 -2.19
C SER A 389 -23.51 -14.99 -3.17
N SER A 390 -24.60 -15.70 -2.84
CA SER A 390 -25.86 -15.57 -3.58
C SER A 390 -26.47 -14.17 -3.51
N ASP A 391 -25.99 -13.34 -2.59
CA ASP A 391 -26.40 -11.96 -2.39
C ASP A 391 -25.60 -10.97 -3.27
N ALA A 392 -24.70 -11.47 -4.14
CA ALA A 392 -23.91 -10.65 -5.05
C ALA A 392 -24.81 -9.91 -6.07
N ILE A 393 -24.49 -8.63 -6.26
CA ILE A 393 -25.20 -7.77 -7.22
C ILE A 393 -24.72 -8.15 -8.63
N ARG A 394 -25.65 -8.33 -9.55
CA ARG A 394 -25.34 -8.66 -10.93
C ARG A 394 -25.07 -7.38 -11.73
N THR A 395 -24.27 -7.48 -12.78
CA THR A 395 -23.99 -6.34 -13.68
C THR A 395 -25.28 -5.77 -14.29
N SER A 396 -26.30 -6.61 -14.55
CA SER A 396 -27.63 -6.19 -15.03
C SER A 396 -28.41 -5.32 -14.02
N ASP A 397 -28.02 -5.34 -12.75
CA ASP A 397 -28.65 -4.58 -11.68
C ASP A 397 -27.90 -3.25 -11.41
N VAL A 398 -27.00 -2.86 -12.31
CA VAL A 398 -26.21 -1.62 -12.22
C VAL A 398 -26.58 -0.68 -13.34
N VAL A 399 -26.89 0.58 -13.01
CA VAL A 399 -27.27 1.61 -13.97
C VAL A 399 -26.35 2.83 -13.79
N ASN A 400 -25.71 3.26 -14.89
CA ASN A 400 -24.92 4.51 -14.89
C ASN A 400 -25.85 5.72 -15.08
N LEU A 401 -25.81 6.63 -14.11
CA LEU A 401 -26.60 7.86 -14.07
C LEU A 401 -25.73 9.14 -14.10
N THR A 402 -24.45 9.02 -14.37
CA THR A 402 -23.47 10.13 -14.27
C THR A 402 -23.92 11.37 -15.02
N GLY A 403 -24.41 11.22 -16.26
CA GLY A 403 -24.89 12.34 -17.06
C GLY A 403 -26.25 12.93 -16.64
N LYS A 404 -26.88 12.40 -15.59
CA LYS A 404 -28.20 12.85 -15.12
C LYS A 404 -28.12 13.70 -13.83
N MET A 405 -26.97 13.72 -13.18
CA MET A 405 -26.76 14.56 -12.01
C MET A 405 -26.39 15.99 -12.43
N THR A 406 -27.07 16.96 -11.89
CA THR A 406 -26.75 18.38 -12.06
C THR A 406 -25.57 18.81 -11.17
N PRO A 407 -24.87 19.91 -11.47
CA PRO A 407 -23.73 20.36 -10.66
C PRO A 407 -24.02 20.60 -9.18
N ASP A 408 -25.27 20.90 -8.83
CA ASP A 408 -25.73 21.07 -7.44
C ASP A 408 -26.14 19.76 -6.76
N GLY A 409 -25.88 18.61 -7.40
CA GLY A 409 -26.12 17.27 -6.87
C GLY A 409 -27.55 16.76 -7.03
N ARG A 410 -28.43 17.45 -7.75
CA ARG A 410 -29.80 16.95 -8.02
C ARG A 410 -29.76 15.88 -9.08
N LEU A 411 -30.58 14.87 -8.88
CA LEU A 411 -30.72 13.72 -9.77
C LEU A 411 -32.20 13.46 -10.05
N GLU A 412 -32.53 13.40 -11.34
CA GLU A 412 -33.85 12.97 -11.80
C GLU A 412 -33.70 11.79 -12.77
N CYS A 413 -34.37 10.69 -12.46
CA CYS A 413 -34.28 9.49 -13.29
C CYS A 413 -35.51 8.59 -13.07
N THR A 414 -35.64 7.58 -13.94
CA THR A 414 -36.60 6.49 -13.75
C THR A 414 -35.83 5.19 -13.58
N LEU A 415 -36.11 4.45 -12.51
CA LEU A 415 -35.49 3.15 -12.23
C LEU A 415 -36.58 2.07 -12.24
N PRO A 416 -36.25 0.83 -12.66
CA PRO A 416 -37.15 -0.32 -12.51
C PRO A 416 -37.64 -0.50 -11.07
N ALA A 417 -38.76 -1.21 -10.88
CA ALA A 417 -39.28 -1.51 -9.54
C ALA A 417 -38.24 -2.25 -8.70
N GLY A 418 -38.17 -1.91 -7.40
CA GLY A 418 -37.24 -2.48 -6.42
C GLY A 418 -36.63 -1.44 -5.52
N ARG A 419 -35.71 -1.88 -4.65
CA ARG A 419 -34.87 -0.99 -3.84
C ARG A 419 -33.57 -0.73 -4.59
N TRP A 420 -33.16 0.53 -4.59
CA TRP A 420 -31.95 0.97 -5.27
C TRP A 420 -31.10 1.78 -4.32
N ARG A 421 -29.79 1.59 -4.41
CA ARG A 421 -28.80 2.45 -3.79
C ARG A 421 -28.11 3.24 -4.87
N ILE A 422 -28.19 4.57 -4.78
CA ILE A 422 -27.54 5.47 -5.74
C ILE A 422 -26.27 6.00 -5.08
N TYR A 423 -25.14 5.64 -5.64
CA TYR A 423 -23.83 6.12 -5.21
C TYR A 423 -23.41 7.34 -6.03
N ARG A 424 -22.90 8.34 -5.35
CA ARG A 424 -22.11 9.42 -5.91
C ARG A 424 -20.65 9.11 -5.60
N PHE A 425 -19.87 8.74 -6.61
CA PHE A 425 -18.45 8.46 -6.50
C PHE A 425 -17.63 9.67 -6.90
N GLY A 426 -16.53 9.86 -6.23
CA GLY A 426 -15.54 10.86 -6.57
C GLY A 426 -14.17 10.50 -6.00
N TRP A 427 -13.28 11.43 -6.06
CA TRP A 427 -12.00 11.33 -5.39
C TRP A 427 -11.68 12.62 -4.63
N SER A 428 -10.90 12.50 -3.58
CA SER A 428 -10.25 13.60 -2.89
C SER A 428 -8.80 13.26 -2.59
N ILE A 429 -8.01 14.25 -2.23
CA ILE A 429 -6.59 14.05 -1.94
C ILE A 429 -6.40 13.45 -0.56
N THR A 430 -5.36 12.62 -0.42
CA THR A 430 -5.02 11.99 0.86
C THR A 430 -4.27 12.93 1.80
N GLY A 431 -3.66 14.01 1.29
CA GLY A 431 -2.78 14.89 2.05
C GLY A 431 -1.47 14.23 2.48
N LYS A 432 -1.14 13.06 1.92
CA LYS A 432 0.16 12.44 2.18
C LYS A 432 1.26 13.30 1.57
N ILE A 433 2.29 13.56 2.35
CA ILE A 433 3.52 14.21 1.94
C ILE A 433 4.68 13.25 2.07
N ASN A 434 5.81 13.60 1.48
CA ASN A 434 7.04 12.83 1.63
C ASN A 434 7.41 12.67 3.10
N HIS A 435 7.82 11.47 3.49
CA HIS A 435 8.15 11.16 4.86
C HIS A 435 9.28 10.12 4.96
N PRO A 436 10.25 10.30 5.84
CA PRO A 436 10.52 11.54 6.57
C PRO A 436 11.22 12.56 5.66
N ALA A 437 10.70 13.75 5.60
CA ALA A 437 11.27 14.87 4.83
C ALA A 437 11.19 16.17 5.65
N SER A 438 12.06 17.12 5.36
CA SER A 438 11.97 18.42 6.00
C SER A 438 10.74 19.19 5.47
N PRO A 439 10.17 20.13 6.25
CA PRO A 439 9.05 20.94 5.78
C PRO A 439 9.34 21.76 4.53
N GLU A 440 10.62 22.04 4.28
CA GLU A 440 11.10 22.80 3.12
C GLU A 440 11.22 21.95 1.84
N ALA A 441 11.14 20.63 1.98
CA ALA A 441 11.32 19.67 0.87
C ALA A 441 10.04 19.33 0.11
#